data_4c80857dc61508144fa87a683877a326
#
_entry.id   4c80857dc61508144fa87a683877a326
#
_cell.length_a   1.000
_cell.length_b   1.000
_cell.length_c   1.000
_cell.angle_alpha   90.00
_cell.angle_beta   90.00
_cell.angle_gamma   90.00
#
_symmetry.space_group_name_H-M   'P 1'
#
loop_
_entity.id
_entity.type
_entity.pdbx_description
1 polymer ?
#
loop_
_entity_poly.entity_id
_entity_poly.type
_entity_poly.pdbx_seq_one_letter_code
_entity_poly.pdbx_strand_id
1 'polypeptide(L)'
;MLLVALNVQAALLDVPTPYIPSTRGNVDEMLRLAAVTADDVVYDLGSGDGRVVIAAARDYRARGVGIELDPKLVDESNENARRALVASRVTFRAQDVFKAEIGDATVVTMYLLSGLVAKLEPKLLAELKPGTRIIAHDYGFPTWKPDREWRISKHYMLYVVPARVAGAWRIDAPIMTRGREFNLDLAQQYQEVNGGVRVQGGYLPAFDARLIGEKLSFVLVEDDVSYRFEGSVRGDVIEGVVKFGLGPKQNEDTFRARRVGAAP
;
A
#
# COMPACT_ATOMS: atom_id res chain seq x y z
N MET A 1 -44.39 -2.17 24.08
CA MET A 1 -43.88 -0.94 23.50
C MET A 1 -42.38 -1.11 23.30
N LEU A 2 -42.01 -1.88 22.29
CA LEU A 2 -40.58 -2.19 21.94
C LEU A 2 -40.54 -2.70 20.51
N LEU A 3 -40.32 -1.84 19.50
CA LEU A 3 -40.03 -2.23 18.11
C LEU A 3 -40.05 -1.00 17.16
N VAL A 4 -39.27 0.03 17.44
CA VAL A 4 -39.11 1.18 16.50
C VAL A 4 -37.64 1.62 16.39
N ALA A 5 -36.67 0.96 16.99
CA ALA A 5 -35.28 1.44 17.04
C ALA A 5 -34.33 0.82 16.00
N LEU A 6 -34.79 0.00 15.05
CA LEU A 6 -33.89 -0.78 14.17
C LEU A 6 -33.81 -0.33 12.72
N ASN A 7 -34.45 0.77 12.29
CA ASN A 7 -34.46 1.16 10.88
C ASN A 7 -33.78 2.50 10.54
N VAL A 8 -33.14 3.17 11.48
CA VAL A 8 -32.47 4.46 11.17
C VAL A 8 -31.05 4.29 10.63
N GLN A 9 -30.41 3.16 10.91
CA GLN A 9 -29.02 2.90 10.48
C GLN A 9 -28.88 2.46 9.02
N ALA A 10 -29.92 1.89 8.43
CA ALA A 10 -29.92 1.46 7.02
C ALA A 10 -30.20 2.61 6.04
N ALA A 11 -30.92 3.66 6.46
CA ALA A 11 -31.30 4.76 5.60
C ALA A 11 -30.19 5.80 5.33
N LEU A 12 -29.07 5.77 6.06
CA LEU A 12 -27.93 6.66 5.85
C LEU A 12 -26.96 6.19 4.76
N LEU A 13 -27.20 5.02 4.15
CA LEU A 13 -26.33 4.43 3.13
C LEU A 13 -26.76 4.73 1.69
N ASP A 14 -27.94 5.34 1.49
CA ASP A 14 -28.52 5.65 0.17
C ASP A 14 -28.46 7.14 -0.23
N VAL A 15 -27.73 7.96 0.52
CA VAL A 15 -27.50 9.33 0.06
C VAL A 15 -26.42 9.30 -1.00
N PRO A 16 -26.71 9.69 -2.26
CA PRO A 16 -25.69 9.75 -3.29
C PRO A 16 -24.53 10.63 -2.78
N THR A 17 -23.33 10.10 -2.79
CA THR A 17 -22.14 10.87 -2.42
C THR A 17 -22.05 12.07 -3.37
N PRO A 18 -22.09 13.33 -2.90
CA PRO A 18 -22.04 14.47 -3.78
C PRO A 18 -20.71 14.48 -4.53
N TYR A 19 -20.78 14.69 -5.84
CA TYR A 19 -19.58 14.92 -6.64
C TYR A 19 -18.95 16.26 -6.25
N ILE A 20 -17.77 16.22 -5.61
CA ILE A 20 -16.99 17.40 -5.24
C ILE A 20 -15.63 17.29 -5.94
N PRO A 21 -15.43 18.04 -7.03
CA PRO A 21 -14.21 17.93 -7.80
C PRO A 21 -13.00 18.51 -7.04
N SER A 22 -11.88 17.80 -7.04
CA SER A 22 -10.60 18.30 -6.56
C SER A 22 -10.15 19.50 -7.41
N THR A 23 -9.59 20.54 -6.79
CA THR A 23 -9.00 21.65 -7.55
C THR A 23 -7.76 21.16 -8.31
N ARG A 24 -7.35 21.89 -9.36
CA ARG A 24 -6.13 21.56 -10.11
C ARG A 24 -4.92 21.48 -9.19
N GLY A 25 -4.75 22.41 -8.26
CA GLY A 25 -3.64 22.40 -7.32
C GLY A 25 -3.63 21.15 -6.41
N ASN A 26 -4.83 20.68 -5.98
CA ASN A 26 -4.93 19.46 -5.18
C ASN A 26 -4.57 18.21 -6.01
N VAL A 27 -4.95 18.16 -7.28
CA VAL A 27 -4.58 17.08 -8.20
C VAL A 27 -3.08 17.04 -8.41
N ASP A 28 -2.48 18.20 -8.75
CA ASP A 28 -1.04 18.31 -8.96
C ASP A 28 -0.27 17.88 -7.70
N GLU A 29 -0.76 18.26 -6.51
CA GLU A 29 -0.14 17.91 -5.24
C GLU A 29 -0.26 16.40 -4.93
N MET A 30 -1.42 15.78 -5.13
CA MET A 30 -1.59 14.33 -4.95
C MET A 30 -0.64 13.53 -5.84
N LEU A 31 -0.53 13.86 -7.13
CA LEU A 31 0.34 13.14 -8.06
C LEU A 31 1.82 13.33 -7.72
N ARG A 32 2.21 14.53 -7.30
CA ARG A 32 3.56 14.84 -6.86
C ARG A 32 3.92 14.08 -5.57
N LEU A 33 3.04 14.07 -4.55
CA LEU A 33 3.25 13.38 -3.27
C LEU A 33 3.27 11.85 -3.43
N ALA A 34 2.47 11.33 -4.38
CA ALA A 34 2.52 9.92 -4.75
C ALA A 34 3.76 9.57 -5.60
N ALA A 35 4.61 10.55 -5.94
CA ALA A 35 5.79 10.39 -6.79
C ALA A 35 5.46 9.64 -8.10
N VAL A 36 4.41 10.08 -8.80
CA VAL A 36 3.98 9.47 -10.06
C VAL A 36 5.05 9.63 -11.14
N THR A 37 5.26 8.58 -11.93
CA THR A 37 6.21 8.51 -13.03
C THR A 37 5.55 7.98 -14.30
N ALA A 38 6.28 7.95 -15.40
CA ALA A 38 5.79 7.43 -16.69
C ALA A 38 5.56 5.91 -16.70
N ASP A 39 6.14 5.19 -15.75
CA ASP A 39 6.00 3.73 -15.61
C ASP A 39 4.73 3.35 -14.83
N ASP A 40 4.05 4.34 -14.23
CA ASP A 40 2.90 4.10 -13.37
C ASP A 40 1.60 3.85 -14.14
N VAL A 41 0.73 3.08 -13.47
CA VAL A 41 -0.68 2.95 -13.79
C VAL A 41 -1.47 3.55 -12.62
N VAL A 42 -2.01 4.74 -12.85
CA VAL A 42 -2.76 5.49 -11.85
C VAL A 42 -4.24 5.10 -11.92
N TYR A 43 -4.78 4.56 -10.85
CA TYR A 43 -6.21 4.33 -10.67
C TYR A 43 -6.80 5.42 -9.79
N ASP A 44 -7.87 6.06 -10.26
CA ASP A 44 -8.63 7.04 -9.47
C ASP A 44 -9.99 6.47 -9.11
N LEU A 45 -10.24 6.26 -7.83
CA LEU A 45 -11.47 5.66 -7.32
C LEU A 45 -12.48 6.76 -6.98
N GLY A 46 -13.56 6.84 -7.77
CA GLY A 46 -14.47 7.98 -7.79
C GLY A 46 -13.91 9.10 -8.66
N SER A 47 -13.59 8.78 -9.92
CA SER A 47 -12.79 9.65 -10.78
C SER A 47 -13.51 10.91 -11.27
N GLY A 48 -14.82 11.00 -11.07
CA GLY A 48 -15.61 12.15 -11.49
C GLY A 48 -15.43 12.46 -12.98
N ASP A 49 -15.01 13.67 -13.29
CA ASP A 49 -14.74 14.16 -14.65
C ASP A 49 -13.36 13.75 -15.22
N GLY A 50 -12.65 12.85 -14.53
CA GLY A 50 -11.39 12.25 -14.98
C GLY A 50 -10.15 13.10 -14.77
N ARG A 51 -10.25 14.25 -14.10
CA ARG A 51 -9.17 15.24 -14.00
C ARG A 51 -7.85 14.70 -13.43
N VAL A 52 -7.90 13.76 -12.46
CA VAL A 52 -6.69 13.19 -11.83
C VAL A 52 -5.95 12.31 -12.83
N VAL A 53 -6.64 11.36 -13.46
CA VAL A 53 -6.03 10.43 -14.43
C VAL A 53 -5.56 11.17 -15.70
N ILE A 54 -6.31 12.20 -16.12
CA ILE A 54 -5.92 13.04 -17.26
C ILE A 54 -4.65 13.82 -16.92
N ALA A 55 -4.54 14.39 -15.72
CA ALA A 55 -3.33 15.09 -15.28
C ALA A 55 -2.13 14.12 -15.18
N ALA A 56 -2.33 12.91 -14.61
CA ALA A 56 -1.28 11.89 -14.56
C ALA A 56 -0.75 11.53 -15.97
N ALA A 57 -1.66 11.37 -16.94
CA ALA A 57 -1.27 11.04 -18.31
C ALA A 57 -0.58 12.22 -19.04
N ARG A 58 -1.07 13.45 -18.84
CA ARG A 58 -0.56 14.64 -19.52
C ARG A 58 0.80 15.07 -18.98
N ASP A 59 0.92 15.15 -17.65
CA ASP A 59 2.06 15.81 -16.99
C ASP A 59 3.16 14.81 -16.63
N TYR A 60 2.81 13.56 -16.36
CA TYR A 60 3.75 12.50 -15.96
C TYR A 60 3.93 11.40 -17.00
N ARG A 61 3.12 11.41 -18.09
CA ARG A 61 3.08 10.36 -19.12
C ARG A 61 2.67 8.98 -18.59
N ALA A 62 2.08 8.93 -17.41
CA ALA A 62 1.55 7.71 -16.81
C ALA A 62 0.38 7.15 -17.64
N ARG A 63 0.04 5.90 -17.42
CA ARG A 63 -1.27 5.34 -17.81
C ARG A 63 -2.27 5.61 -16.71
N GLY A 64 -3.56 5.71 -17.07
CA GLY A 64 -4.58 6.01 -16.08
C GLY A 64 -5.87 5.24 -16.28
N VAL A 65 -6.52 4.88 -15.17
CA VAL A 65 -7.85 4.26 -15.15
C VAL A 65 -8.71 4.99 -14.14
N GLY A 66 -9.80 5.60 -14.61
CA GLY A 66 -10.81 6.22 -13.75
C GLY A 66 -11.97 5.25 -13.55
N ILE A 67 -12.35 5.04 -12.28
CA ILE A 67 -13.53 4.25 -11.91
C ILE A 67 -14.56 5.22 -11.35
N GLU A 68 -15.71 5.32 -12.01
CA GLU A 68 -16.79 6.23 -11.66
C GLU A 68 -18.14 5.53 -11.77
N LEU A 69 -19.04 5.80 -10.84
CA LEU A 69 -20.35 5.17 -10.81
C LEU A 69 -21.33 5.84 -11.78
N ASP A 70 -21.24 7.15 -11.94
CA ASP A 70 -22.12 7.93 -12.84
C ASP A 70 -21.61 7.84 -14.29
N PRO A 71 -22.37 7.18 -15.22
CA PRO A 71 -21.98 7.07 -16.61
C PRO A 71 -21.89 8.43 -17.33
N LYS A 72 -22.59 9.46 -16.85
CA LYS A 72 -22.50 10.82 -17.43
C LYS A 72 -21.14 11.45 -17.15
N LEU A 73 -20.60 11.23 -15.94
CA LEU A 73 -19.25 11.69 -15.60
C LEU A 73 -18.18 10.89 -16.36
N VAL A 74 -18.43 9.62 -16.64
CA VAL A 74 -17.55 8.81 -17.50
C VAL A 74 -17.54 9.34 -18.93
N ASP A 75 -18.68 9.72 -19.49
CA ASP A 75 -18.76 10.35 -20.82
C ASP A 75 -18.02 11.69 -20.85
N GLU A 76 -18.19 12.51 -19.81
CA GLU A 76 -17.47 13.78 -19.64
C GLU A 76 -15.96 13.54 -19.54
N SER A 77 -15.52 12.54 -18.76
CA SER A 77 -14.11 12.16 -18.63
C SER A 77 -13.48 11.79 -19.97
N ASN A 78 -14.19 11.01 -20.79
CA ASN A 78 -13.73 10.63 -22.11
C ASN A 78 -13.58 11.85 -23.04
N GLU A 79 -14.51 12.81 -22.98
CA GLU A 79 -14.42 14.05 -23.74
C GLU A 79 -13.25 14.92 -23.25
N ASN A 80 -13.10 15.06 -21.95
CA ASN A 80 -11.98 15.78 -21.34
C ASN A 80 -10.62 15.19 -21.73
N ALA A 81 -10.51 13.84 -21.78
CA ALA A 81 -9.29 13.17 -22.22
C ALA A 81 -8.97 13.42 -23.70
N ARG A 82 -9.98 13.45 -24.57
CA ARG A 82 -9.81 13.81 -25.99
C ARG A 82 -9.31 15.25 -26.13
N ARG A 83 -9.92 16.19 -25.42
CA ARG A 83 -9.49 17.62 -25.42
C ARG A 83 -8.09 17.80 -24.90
N ALA A 84 -7.68 17.01 -23.90
CA ALA A 84 -6.34 17.01 -23.35
C ALA A 84 -5.31 16.23 -24.19
N LEU A 85 -5.72 15.58 -25.29
CA LEU A 85 -4.89 14.77 -26.19
C LEU A 85 -4.20 13.58 -25.49
N VAL A 86 -4.85 13.01 -24.48
CA VAL A 86 -4.32 11.85 -23.69
C VAL A 86 -5.26 10.63 -23.75
N ALA A 87 -6.27 10.62 -24.61
CA ALA A 87 -7.25 9.54 -24.70
C ALA A 87 -6.64 8.15 -24.94
N SER A 88 -5.46 8.05 -25.56
CA SER A 88 -4.76 6.78 -25.76
C SER A 88 -4.06 6.24 -24.50
N ARG A 89 -3.96 7.03 -23.45
CA ARG A 89 -3.26 6.68 -22.19
C ARG A 89 -4.21 6.45 -21.03
N VAL A 90 -5.48 6.80 -21.17
CA VAL A 90 -6.47 6.74 -20.09
C VAL A 90 -7.68 5.92 -20.49
N THR A 91 -8.29 5.28 -19.51
CA THR A 91 -9.55 4.54 -19.66
C THR A 91 -10.49 4.92 -18.52
N PHE A 92 -11.77 5.15 -18.82
CA PHE A 92 -12.78 5.40 -17.80
C PHE A 92 -13.83 4.30 -17.85
N ARG A 93 -14.24 3.81 -16.67
CA ARG A 93 -15.18 2.71 -16.51
C ARG A 93 -16.36 3.16 -15.66
N ALA A 94 -17.58 3.02 -16.20
CA ALA A 94 -18.83 3.20 -15.45
C ALA A 94 -19.03 1.97 -14.55
N GLN A 95 -18.48 2.01 -13.34
CA GLN A 95 -18.41 0.85 -12.47
C GLN A 95 -18.36 1.23 -10.99
N ASP A 96 -18.95 0.38 -10.15
CA ASP A 96 -18.80 0.44 -8.69
C ASP A 96 -17.36 0.14 -8.28
N VAL A 97 -16.73 1.01 -7.49
CA VAL A 97 -15.36 0.87 -7.00
C VAL A 97 -15.14 -0.44 -6.22
N PHE A 98 -16.19 -0.95 -5.57
CA PHE A 98 -16.13 -2.24 -4.86
C PHE A 98 -16.07 -3.45 -5.78
N LYS A 99 -16.47 -3.31 -7.04
CA LYS A 99 -16.50 -4.39 -8.05
C LYS A 99 -15.40 -4.26 -9.09
N ALA A 100 -14.74 -3.10 -9.14
CA ALA A 100 -13.68 -2.85 -10.11
C ALA A 100 -12.44 -3.68 -9.81
N GLU A 101 -11.85 -4.28 -10.85
CA GLU A 101 -10.53 -4.91 -10.77
C GLU A 101 -9.45 -3.83 -10.75
N ILE A 102 -8.61 -3.83 -9.72
CA ILE A 102 -7.60 -2.80 -9.45
C ILE A 102 -6.17 -3.35 -9.31
N GLY A 103 -5.98 -4.65 -9.50
CA GLY A 103 -4.70 -5.35 -9.27
C GLY A 103 -3.52 -4.88 -10.14
N ASP A 104 -3.78 -4.13 -11.22
CA ASP A 104 -2.73 -3.58 -12.08
C ASP A 104 -2.28 -2.17 -11.66
N ALA A 105 -2.94 -1.57 -10.68
CA ALA A 105 -2.57 -0.25 -10.19
C ALA A 105 -1.18 -0.27 -9.54
N THR A 106 -0.38 0.76 -9.83
CA THR A 106 0.87 1.07 -9.11
C THR A 106 0.68 2.30 -8.21
N VAL A 107 -0.31 3.13 -8.55
CA VAL A 107 -0.78 4.26 -7.75
C VAL A 107 -2.30 4.25 -7.72
N VAL A 108 -2.88 4.42 -6.55
CA VAL A 108 -4.31 4.65 -6.35
C VAL A 108 -4.50 6.03 -5.75
N THR A 109 -5.40 6.81 -6.35
CA THR A 109 -5.85 8.09 -5.81
C THR A 109 -7.30 7.96 -5.35
N MET A 110 -7.66 8.64 -4.27
CA MET A 110 -9.04 8.67 -3.80
C MET A 110 -9.35 9.93 -3.01
N TYR A 111 -10.51 10.52 -3.31
CA TYR A 111 -11.15 11.58 -2.52
C TYR A 111 -12.57 11.14 -2.20
N LEU A 112 -12.69 10.21 -1.28
CA LEU A 112 -13.94 9.55 -0.89
C LEU A 112 -14.25 9.80 0.57
N LEU A 113 -15.53 9.79 0.94
CA LEU A 113 -15.95 9.91 2.33
C LEU A 113 -15.37 8.78 3.20
N SER A 114 -15.11 9.07 4.47
CA SER A 114 -14.47 8.16 5.43
C SER A 114 -15.11 6.76 5.49
N GLY A 115 -16.44 6.69 5.42
CA GLY A 115 -17.16 5.40 5.41
C GLY A 115 -16.89 4.54 4.17
N LEU A 116 -16.67 5.14 3.01
CA LEU A 116 -16.30 4.43 1.79
C LEU A 116 -14.83 3.99 1.83
N VAL A 117 -13.93 4.88 2.31
CA VAL A 117 -12.51 4.56 2.49
C VAL A 117 -12.34 3.36 3.41
N ALA A 118 -13.03 3.34 4.57
CA ALA A 118 -12.98 2.22 5.50
C ALA A 118 -13.48 0.90 4.88
N LYS A 119 -14.53 0.94 4.06
CA LYS A 119 -15.06 -0.25 3.38
C LYS A 119 -14.16 -0.74 2.24
N LEU A 120 -13.39 0.13 1.61
CA LEU A 120 -12.46 -0.22 0.52
C LEU A 120 -11.17 -0.86 1.03
N GLU A 121 -10.77 -0.61 2.27
CA GLU A 121 -9.50 -1.10 2.84
C GLU A 121 -9.24 -2.59 2.62
N PRO A 122 -10.17 -3.53 2.94
CA PRO A 122 -9.92 -4.95 2.73
C PRO A 122 -9.68 -5.32 1.26
N LYS A 123 -10.42 -4.68 0.34
CA LYS A 123 -10.24 -4.89 -1.10
C LYS A 123 -8.88 -4.39 -1.58
N LEU A 124 -8.48 -3.18 -1.16
CA LEU A 124 -7.19 -2.60 -1.52
C LEU A 124 -6.04 -3.48 -1.05
N LEU A 125 -6.09 -3.97 0.19
CA LEU A 125 -5.08 -4.88 0.74
C LEU A 125 -5.09 -6.28 0.11
N ALA A 126 -6.22 -6.72 -0.44
CA ALA A 126 -6.34 -8.03 -1.06
C ALA A 126 -5.86 -8.05 -2.51
N GLU A 127 -6.16 -7.01 -3.28
CA GLU A 127 -5.98 -6.99 -4.74
C GLU A 127 -4.72 -6.24 -5.18
N LEU A 128 -4.29 -5.20 -4.45
CA LEU A 128 -3.13 -4.42 -4.82
C LEU A 128 -1.83 -5.15 -4.51
N LYS A 129 -0.86 -4.98 -5.37
CA LYS A 129 0.49 -5.55 -5.18
C LYS A 129 1.24 -4.78 -4.08
N PRO A 130 2.08 -5.47 -3.29
CA PRO A 130 3.00 -4.79 -2.39
C PRO A 130 3.81 -3.72 -3.12
N GLY A 131 3.96 -2.55 -2.49
CA GLY A 131 4.60 -1.40 -3.11
C GLY A 131 3.66 -0.45 -3.86
N THR A 132 2.40 -0.84 -4.13
CA THR A 132 1.40 0.08 -4.67
C THR A 132 1.20 1.24 -3.69
N ARG A 133 1.24 2.45 -4.20
CA ARG A 133 1.09 3.69 -3.43
C ARG A 133 -0.36 4.14 -3.48
N ILE A 134 -0.97 4.38 -2.32
CA ILE A 134 -2.34 4.90 -2.21
C ILE A 134 -2.23 6.31 -1.65
N ILE A 135 -2.71 7.30 -2.37
CA ILE A 135 -2.81 8.68 -1.89
C ILE A 135 -4.26 9.03 -1.61
N ALA A 136 -4.57 9.28 -0.35
CA ALA A 136 -5.89 9.71 0.10
C ALA A 136 -5.91 11.21 0.38
N HIS A 137 -7.00 11.87 -0.03
CA HIS A 137 -7.25 13.28 0.15
C HIS A 137 -8.31 13.49 1.23
N ASP A 138 -8.01 14.25 2.28
CA ASP A 138 -8.80 14.60 3.46
C ASP A 138 -9.23 13.40 4.35
N TYR A 139 -9.55 12.24 3.77
CA TYR A 139 -10.06 11.08 4.51
C TYR A 139 -9.15 9.86 4.29
N GLY A 140 -8.53 9.38 5.37
CA GLY A 140 -7.68 8.19 5.39
C GLY A 140 -8.36 6.96 6.00
N PHE A 141 -7.61 5.87 6.10
CA PHE A 141 -8.09 4.64 6.75
C PHE A 141 -8.15 4.80 8.27
N PRO A 142 -9.15 4.21 8.93
CA PRO A 142 -9.37 4.40 10.38
C PRO A 142 -8.27 3.78 11.25
N THR A 143 -7.70 2.65 10.84
CA THR A 143 -6.74 1.87 11.63
C THR A 143 -5.39 1.70 10.96
N TRP A 144 -5.31 1.82 9.64
CA TRP A 144 -4.06 1.79 8.91
C TRP A 144 -3.40 3.17 8.97
N LYS A 145 -2.28 3.29 9.67
CA LYS A 145 -1.51 4.53 9.73
C LYS A 145 -0.83 4.82 8.39
N PRO A 146 -0.84 6.08 7.92
CA PRO A 146 -0.12 6.43 6.70
C PRO A 146 1.39 6.30 6.88
N ASP A 147 2.10 5.91 5.82
CA ASP A 147 3.56 5.93 5.76
C ASP A 147 4.10 7.37 5.78
N ARG A 148 3.34 8.28 5.18
CA ARG A 148 3.60 9.74 5.21
C ARG A 148 2.29 10.50 5.20
N GLU A 149 2.29 11.67 5.84
CA GLU A 149 1.16 12.60 5.78
C GLU A 149 1.64 14.04 5.62
N TRP A 150 0.82 14.84 4.96
CA TRP A 150 1.06 16.27 4.76
C TRP A 150 -0.21 17.06 5.00
N ARG A 151 -0.08 18.15 5.72
CA ARG A 151 -1.13 19.16 5.96
C ARG A 151 -0.66 20.47 5.35
N ILE A 152 -0.96 20.65 4.07
CA ILE A 152 -0.59 21.84 3.30
C ILE A 152 -1.85 22.69 3.14
N SER A 153 -2.47 22.74 1.96
CA SER A 153 -3.80 23.34 1.75
C SER A 153 -4.91 22.37 2.17
N LYS A 154 -4.62 21.09 2.12
CA LYS A 154 -5.47 19.96 2.44
C LYS A 154 -4.67 18.90 3.21
N HIS A 155 -5.35 17.86 3.65
CA HIS A 155 -4.72 16.72 4.29
C HIS A 155 -4.49 15.60 3.27
N TYR A 156 -3.24 15.24 3.05
CA TYR A 156 -2.86 14.15 2.15
C TYR A 156 -2.17 13.05 2.94
N MET A 157 -2.55 11.82 2.69
CA MET A 157 -2.03 10.63 3.37
C MET A 157 -1.58 9.62 2.34
N LEU A 158 -0.30 9.24 2.41
CA LEU A 158 0.30 8.23 1.56
C LEU A 158 0.41 6.92 2.33
N TYR A 159 -0.09 5.87 1.72
CA TYR A 159 0.04 4.49 2.20
C TYR A 159 0.76 3.67 1.13
N VAL A 160 1.69 2.82 1.55
CA VAL A 160 2.36 1.87 0.67
C VAL A 160 1.88 0.46 1.03
N VAL A 161 1.23 -0.21 0.10
CA VAL A 161 0.68 -1.55 0.35
C VAL A 161 1.81 -2.48 0.79
N PRO A 162 1.76 -3.07 2.00
CA PRO A 162 2.83 -3.90 2.52
C PRO A 162 2.74 -5.33 1.97
N ALA A 163 3.87 -6.00 1.83
CA ALA A 163 3.90 -7.45 1.64
C ALA A 163 3.36 -8.17 2.87
N ARG A 164 2.87 -9.38 2.70
CA ARG A 164 2.39 -10.23 3.80
C ARG A 164 3.55 -11.01 4.39
N VAL A 165 3.99 -10.62 5.59
CA VAL A 165 5.13 -11.26 6.27
C VAL A 165 4.74 -12.01 7.55
N ALA A 166 3.52 -11.85 8.06
CA ALA A 166 3.06 -12.59 9.24
C ALA A 166 3.20 -14.09 9.05
N GLY A 167 3.62 -14.78 10.11
CA GLY A 167 3.76 -16.24 10.16
C GLY A 167 5.19 -16.70 10.47
N ALA A 168 5.39 -18.02 10.35
CA ALA A 168 6.66 -18.66 10.59
C ALA A 168 7.47 -18.80 9.30
N TRP A 169 8.75 -18.50 9.40
CA TRP A 169 9.71 -18.57 8.31
C TRP A 169 10.93 -19.39 8.75
N ARG A 170 11.44 -20.21 7.86
CA ARG A 170 12.73 -20.84 8.03
C ARG A 170 13.80 -19.98 7.38
N ILE A 171 14.71 -19.44 8.17
CA ILE A 171 15.76 -18.54 7.71
C ILE A 171 17.09 -19.27 7.66
N ASP A 172 17.76 -19.14 6.53
CA ASP A 172 19.15 -19.50 6.29
C ASP A 172 19.95 -18.21 6.11
N ALA A 173 20.90 -17.99 7.02
CA ALA A 173 21.84 -16.87 6.98
C ALA A 173 23.21 -17.42 7.44
N PRO A 174 24.06 -17.96 6.54
CA PRO A 174 25.24 -18.78 6.88
C PRO A 174 26.15 -18.15 7.92
N ILE A 175 26.33 -16.84 7.85
CA ILE A 175 27.21 -16.12 8.80
C ILE A 175 26.70 -16.15 10.24
N MET A 176 25.39 -16.13 10.45
CA MET A 176 24.78 -16.19 11.77
C MET A 176 24.44 -17.63 12.15
N THR A 177 23.87 -18.36 11.21
CA THR A 177 23.37 -19.72 11.47
C THR A 177 24.45 -20.76 11.53
N ARG A 178 25.67 -20.48 11.03
CA ARG A 178 26.78 -21.42 10.89
C ARG A 178 26.36 -22.73 10.22
N GLY A 179 25.53 -22.61 9.17
CA GLY A 179 24.97 -23.71 8.41
C GLY A 179 23.75 -24.40 9.06
N ARG A 180 23.18 -23.81 10.13
CA ARG A 180 21.90 -24.25 10.71
C ARG A 180 20.77 -23.35 10.23
N GLU A 181 19.56 -23.90 10.12
CA GLU A 181 18.36 -23.13 9.85
C GLU A 181 17.70 -22.69 11.16
N PHE A 182 17.20 -21.46 11.19
CA PHE A 182 16.46 -20.93 12.33
C PHE A 182 15.01 -20.64 11.96
N ASN A 183 14.13 -20.63 12.95
CA ASN A 183 12.75 -20.21 12.77
C ASN A 183 12.63 -18.72 13.12
N LEU A 184 12.22 -17.92 12.13
CA LEU A 184 11.86 -16.53 12.29
C LEU A 184 10.33 -16.44 12.35
N ASP A 185 9.80 -16.01 13.49
CA ASP A 185 8.37 -15.80 13.69
C ASP A 185 8.07 -14.30 13.57
N LEU A 186 7.16 -13.91 12.69
CA LEU A 186 6.76 -12.52 12.45
C LEU A 186 5.27 -12.33 12.70
N ALA A 187 4.92 -11.29 13.46
CA ALA A 187 3.59 -10.73 13.57
C ALA A 187 3.53 -9.42 12.79
N GLN A 188 2.38 -9.12 12.19
CA GLN A 188 2.20 -7.97 11.32
C GLN A 188 0.85 -7.33 11.52
N GLN A 189 0.85 -5.99 11.59
CA GLN A 189 -0.34 -5.17 11.42
C GLN A 189 -0.01 -4.07 10.40
N TYR A 190 -0.51 -4.18 9.18
CA TYR A 190 -0.15 -3.34 8.03
C TYR A 190 1.38 -3.33 7.80
N GLN A 191 2.04 -2.17 7.88
CA GLN A 191 3.50 -2.04 7.78
C GLN A 191 4.23 -2.22 9.12
N GLU A 192 3.52 -2.32 10.22
CA GLU A 192 4.11 -2.58 11.54
C GLU A 192 4.41 -4.09 11.67
N VAL A 193 5.67 -4.42 11.87
CA VAL A 193 6.16 -5.80 11.99
C VAL A 193 6.93 -5.94 13.30
N ASN A 194 6.70 -7.03 13.99
CA ASN A 194 7.48 -7.44 15.15
C ASN A 194 7.66 -8.97 15.15
N GLY A 195 8.56 -9.48 16.00
CA GLY A 195 8.86 -10.89 16.05
C GLY A 195 10.31 -11.15 16.38
N GLY A 196 10.85 -12.30 15.94
CA GLY A 196 12.25 -12.64 16.16
C GLY A 196 12.57 -14.10 15.84
N VAL A 197 13.78 -14.50 16.15
CA VAL A 197 14.34 -15.81 15.81
C VAL A 197 14.48 -16.68 17.06
N ARG A 198 14.03 -17.94 16.96
CA ARG A 198 14.30 -18.96 17.99
C ARG A 198 15.64 -19.62 17.71
N VAL A 199 16.54 -19.51 18.68
CA VAL A 199 17.88 -20.14 18.67
C VAL A 199 18.00 -21.19 19.78
N GLN A 200 19.04 -22.02 19.71
CA GLN A 200 19.36 -22.90 20.83
C GLN A 200 19.75 -22.06 22.05
N GLY A 201 18.92 -22.09 23.09
CA GLY A 201 19.15 -21.34 24.32
C GLY A 201 18.28 -20.10 24.51
N GLY A 202 17.39 -19.73 23.53
CA GLY A 202 16.52 -18.58 23.74
C GLY A 202 15.81 -18.05 22.51
N TYR A 203 15.49 -16.78 22.61
CA TYR A 203 14.79 -16.03 21.59
C TYR A 203 15.52 -14.69 21.35
N LEU A 204 15.83 -14.40 20.09
CA LEU A 204 16.41 -13.14 19.66
C LEU A 204 15.31 -12.27 19.06
N PRO A 205 14.87 -11.18 19.72
CA PRO A 205 13.87 -10.29 19.17
C PRO A 205 14.40 -9.55 17.95
N ALA A 206 13.52 -9.30 17.00
CA ALA A 206 13.79 -8.43 15.86
C ALA A 206 13.60 -6.96 16.26
N PHE A 207 14.69 -6.22 16.35
CA PHE A 207 14.69 -4.79 16.62
C PHE A 207 14.57 -4.00 15.33
N ASP A 208 14.05 -2.77 15.42
CA ASP A 208 13.93 -1.81 14.29
C ASP A 208 13.30 -2.43 13.02
N ALA A 209 12.34 -3.34 13.22
CA ALA A 209 11.67 -3.98 12.11
C ALA A 209 10.86 -2.94 11.30
N ARG A 210 11.07 -2.93 9.99
CA ARG A 210 10.39 -2.02 9.05
C ARG A 210 9.98 -2.77 7.81
N LEU A 211 8.73 -2.54 7.38
CA LEU A 211 8.19 -3.08 6.15
C LEU A 211 7.64 -1.93 5.31
N ILE A 212 8.22 -1.71 4.13
CA ILE A 212 7.76 -0.72 3.17
C ILE A 212 7.57 -1.43 1.82
N GLY A 213 6.32 -1.63 1.42
CA GLY A 213 6.01 -2.45 0.25
C GLY A 213 6.58 -3.86 0.40
N GLU A 214 7.48 -4.24 -0.50
CA GLU A 214 8.20 -5.52 -0.47
C GLU A 214 9.46 -5.51 0.41
N LYS A 215 9.91 -4.36 0.88
CA LYS A 215 11.19 -4.23 1.58
C LYS A 215 11.02 -4.45 3.07
N LEU A 216 11.58 -5.54 3.57
CA LEU A 216 11.64 -5.87 4.99
C LEU A 216 13.07 -5.65 5.51
N SER A 217 13.21 -4.96 6.63
CA SER A 217 14.46 -4.86 7.35
C SER A 217 14.24 -5.06 8.85
N PHE A 218 15.21 -5.65 9.55
CA PHE A 218 15.22 -5.80 11.00
C PHE A 218 16.66 -6.07 11.49
N VAL A 219 16.87 -5.95 12.80
CA VAL A 219 18.16 -6.22 13.45
C VAL A 219 17.98 -7.32 14.47
N LEU A 220 18.86 -8.32 14.45
CA LEU A 220 19.03 -9.29 15.52
C LEU A 220 20.36 -9.00 16.25
N VAL A 221 20.40 -9.26 17.56
CA VAL A 221 21.62 -9.12 18.35
C VAL A 221 21.91 -10.46 19.04
N GLU A 222 23.09 -11.02 18.78
CA GLU A 222 23.57 -12.26 19.39
C GLU A 222 25.02 -12.04 19.84
N ASP A 223 25.34 -12.35 21.10
CA ASP A 223 26.68 -12.22 21.70
C ASP A 223 27.35 -10.85 21.40
N ASP A 224 26.59 -9.76 21.60
CA ASP A 224 26.99 -8.36 21.33
C ASP A 224 27.26 -8.03 19.84
N VAL A 225 26.99 -8.96 18.93
CA VAL A 225 27.07 -8.72 17.48
C VAL A 225 25.69 -8.38 16.93
N SER A 226 25.60 -7.24 16.21
CA SER A 226 24.39 -6.83 15.51
C SER A 226 24.39 -7.37 14.08
N TYR A 227 23.30 -8.04 13.71
CA TYR A 227 23.02 -8.54 12.37
C TYR A 227 21.85 -7.77 11.79
N ARG A 228 22.10 -6.91 10.79
CA ARG A 228 21.07 -6.14 10.10
C ARG A 228 20.65 -6.87 8.83
N PHE A 229 19.42 -7.31 8.81
CA PHE A 229 18.78 -7.96 7.66
C PHE A 229 18.08 -6.93 6.79
N GLU A 230 18.31 -6.96 5.48
CA GLU A 230 17.66 -6.12 4.47
C GLU A 230 17.25 -7.01 3.31
N GLY A 231 15.95 -7.24 3.12
CA GLY A 231 15.47 -8.19 2.12
C GLY A 231 14.22 -7.73 1.37
N SER A 232 13.93 -8.46 0.29
CA SER A 232 12.70 -8.31 -0.50
C SER A 232 11.81 -9.52 -0.31
N VAL A 233 10.54 -9.27 -0.04
CA VAL A 233 9.51 -10.29 0.13
C VAL A 233 8.83 -10.55 -1.21
N ARG A 234 8.83 -11.80 -1.66
CA ARG A 234 8.16 -12.25 -2.89
C ARG A 234 7.38 -13.52 -2.61
N GLY A 235 6.08 -13.36 -2.34
CA GLY A 235 5.24 -14.49 -1.93
C GLY A 235 5.76 -15.13 -0.64
N ASP A 236 6.15 -16.39 -0.72
CA ASP A 236 6.63 -17.19 0.41
C ASP A 236 8.16 -17.22 0.54
N VAL A 237 8.85 -16.25 -0.06
CA VAL A 237 10.30 -16.12 0.00
C VAL A 237 10.70 -14.71 0.39
N ILE A 238 11.67 -14.58 1.30
CA ILE A 238 12.39 -13.35 1.61
C ILE A 238 13.86 -13.60 1.25
N GLU A 239 14.42 -12.74 0.41
CA GLU A 239 15.83 -12.82 0.02
C GLU A 239 16.49 -11.45 0.14
N GLY A 240 17.75 -11.46 0.57
CA GLY A 240 18.48 -10.22 0.72
C GLY A 240 19.88 -10.41 1.31
N VAL A 241 20.31 -9.36 2.01
CA VAL A 241 21.64 -9.30 2.61
C VAL A 241 21.55 -9.16 4.12
N VAL A 242 22.52 -9.73 4.83
CA VAL A 242 22.75 -9.51 6.24
C VAL A 242 24.08 -8.81 6.42
N LYS A 243 24.06 -7.65 7.07
CA LYS A 243 25.24 -6.85 7.39
C LYS A 243 25.56 -7.01 8.88
N PHE A 244 26.83 -7.24 9.21
CA PHE A 244 27.27 -7.48 10.59
C PHE A 244 28.65 -6.90 10.85
N GLY A 245 28.96 -6.66 12.12
CA GLY A 245 30.22 -6.07 12.57
C GLY A 245 30.08 -4.63 13.03
N LEU A 246 31.19 -4.09 13.58
CA LEU A 246 31.27 -2.76 14.16
C LEU A 246 31.95 -1.76 13.22
N GLY A 247 31.37 -0.56 13.14
CA GLY A 247 31.99 0.59 12.45
C GLY A 247 31.87 0.56 10.92
N PRO A 248 32.73 1.30 10.20
CA PRO A 248 32.61 1.50 8.75
C PRO A 248 32.99 0.26 7.92
N LYS A 249 33.61 -0.75 8.50
CA LYS A 249 33.92 -2.04 7.86
C LYS A 249 32.87 -3.09 8.27
N GLN A 250 31.67 -2.96 7.76
CA GLN A 250 30.68 -4.02 7.91
C GLN A 250 30.99 -5.15 6.92
N ASN A 251 30.91 -6.37 7.41
CA ASN A 251 30.87 -7.55 6.55
C ASN A 251 29.44 -7.75 6.04
N GLU A 252 29.29 -8.36 4.88
CA GLU A 252 27.99 -8.62 4.27
C GLU A 252 27.96 -10.08 3.78
N ASP A 253 26.81 -10.72 3.97
CA ASP A 253 26.51 -12.04 3.45
C ASP A 253 25.05 -12.07 2.97
N THR A 254 24.66 -13.11 2.27
CA THR A 254 23.28 -13.28 1.81
C THR A 254 22.45 -14.03 2.84
N PHE A 255 21.14 -13.81 2.81
CA PHE A 255 20.20 -14.66 3.53
C PHE A 255 18.98 -14.98 2.66
N ARG A 256 18.35 -16.10 3.01
CA ARG A 256 17.08 -16.51 2.45
C ARG A 256 16.16 -17.02 3.54
N ALA A 257 14.90 -16.60 3.52
CA ALA A 257 13.87 -17.17 4.37
C ALA A 257 12.73 -17.72 3.52
N ARG A 258 12.18 -18.86 3.93
CA ARG A 258 11.02 -19.50 3.30
C ARG A 258 9.91 -19.65 4.31
N ARG A 259 8.68 -19.35 3.90
CA ARG A 259 7.52 -19.53 4.77
C ARG A 259 7.32 -21.00 5.12
N VAL A 260 7.06 -21.28 6.40
CA VAL A 260 6.83 -22.62 6.95
C VAL A 260 5.39 -22.67 7.44
N GLY A 261 4.49 -23.24 6.63
CA GLY A 261 3.08 -23.29 6.94
C GLY A 261 2.28 -22.08 6.41
N ALA A 262 0.95 -22.18 6.45
CA ALA A 262 0.08 -21.08 6.05
C ALA A 262 0.26 -19.90 7.01
N ALA A 263 0.19 -18.66 6.49
CA ALA A 263 0.03 -17.50 7.35
C ALA A 263 -1.26 -17.65 8.17
N PRO A 264 -1.27 -17.33 9.47
CA PRO A 264 -2.45 -17.39 10.30
C PRO A 264 -3.55 -16.45 9.81
#